data_6de54b5b14793ff10d431cbf60e584fe
#
_entry.id   6de54b5b14793ff10d431cbf60e584fe
#
_cell.length_a   1.000
_cell.length_b   1.000
_cell.length_c   1.000
_cell.angle_alpha   90.00
_cell.angle_beta   90.00
_cell.angle_gamma   90.00
#
_symmetry.space_group_name_H-M   'P 1'
#
loop_
_entity.id
_entity.type
_entity.pdbx_description
1 polymer ?
#
loop_
_entity_poly.entity_id
_entity_poly.type
_entity_poly.pdbx_seq_one_letter_code
_entity_poly.pdbx_strand_id
1 'polypeptide(L)'
;MRLKDKVILVTASTRGIGLAIVKKCAQEGAKVYMAARNLERAKEIADTLQGVNCVYNDENKPETFSSMVEEVVTDAGRIDVLVNNFGTSNPGKDLDFVNTDPQVFLDTVNLNLRSVFMASQAAVKHMAVHGGGSIINISFVGGLVPDISQVAYGTSKAAINYLTKLIAVQEATHCIRCNAVLPGMTATEAVESHLSDDFKNLFMKHIPLGRMGLPEEIAEAVCYFAGDASAYTTGQILTVSGVFGLATPLYGDIANSKAKR
;
A
#
# COMPACT_ATOMS: atom_id res chain seq x y z
N MET A 1 -11.95 9.41 -17.38
CA MET A 1 -11.51 9.80 -16.04
C MET A 1 -12.36 9.03 -15.03
N ARG A 2 -11.78 7.97 -14.46
CA ARG A 2 -12.48 7.03 -13.55
C ARG A 2 -12.68 7.59 -12.14
N LEU A 3 -11.92 8.64 -11.76
CA LEU A 3 -11.87 9.21 -10.41
C LEU A 3 -12.22 10.71 -10.39
N LYS A 4 -12.95 11.16 -11.44
CA LYS A 4 -13.34 12.57 -11.53
C LYS A 4 -14.05 13.03 -10.25
N ASP A 5 -13.63 14.19 -9.75
CA ASP A 5 -14.18 14.88 -8.58
C ASP A 5 -14.00 14.12 -7.22
N LYS A 6 -13.32 12.97 -7.19
CA LYS A 6 -13.01 12.27 -5.93
C LYS A 6 -11.84 12.94 -5.21
N VAL A 7 -11.94 13.05 -3.89
CA VAL A 7 -10.89 13.52 -2.99
C VAL A 7 -10.15 12.32 -2.42
N ILE A 8 -8.86 12.21 -2.72
CA ILE A 8 -8.02 11.03 -2.41
C ILE A 8 -6.82 11.43 -1.58
N LEU A 9 -6.62 10.78 -0.44
CA LEU A 9 -5.42 10.91 0.39
C LEU A 9 -4.53 9.68 0.23
N VAL A 10 -3.23 9.89 -0.05
CA VAL A 10 -2.23 8.81 -0.20
C VAL A 10 -1.09 9.02 0.77
N THR A 11 -0.84 8.06 1.67
CA THR A 11 0.24 8.13 2.64
C THR A 11 1.59 7.69 2.05
N ALA A 12 2.71 8.26 2.54
CA ALA A 12 4.09 7.94 2.10
C ALA A 12 4.26 8.01 0.57
N SER A 13 3.86 9.13 -0.05
CA SER A 13 3.58 9.18 -1.49
C SER A 13 4.58 9.99 -2.33
N THR A 14 5.77 10.31 -1.80
CA THR A 14 6.79 11.10 -2.53
C THR A 14 7.74 10.26 -3.41
N ARG A 15 7.58 8.93 -3.43
CA ARG A 15 8.39 8.01 -4.25
C ARG A 15 7.69 6.65 -4.45
N GLY A 16 8.26 5.82 -5.32
CA GLY A 16 7.88 4.42 -5.51
C GLY A 16 6.38 4.25 -5.79
N ILE A 17 5.77 3.24 -5.16
CA ILE A 17 4.35 2.89 -5.35
C ILE A 17 3.44 4.07 -4.99
N GLY A 18 3.70 4.76 -3.86
CA GLY A 18 2.87 5.88 -3.44
C GLY A 18 2.84 7.02 -4.46
N LEU A 19 3.98 7.36 -5.05
CA LEU A 19 4.04 8.37 -6.10
C LEU A 19 3.33 7.94 -7.39
N ALA A 20 3.47 6.68 -7.79
CA ALA A 20 2.75 6.12 -8.94
C ALA A 20 1.23 6.19 -8.73
N ILE A 21 0.75 5.89 -7.51
CA ILE A 21 -0.66 6.01 -7.14
C ILE A 21 -1.14 7.46 -7.27
N VAL A 22 -0.39 8.42 -6.71
CA VAL A 22 -0.72 9.86 -6.83
C VAL A 22 -0.84 10.28 -8.29
N LYS A 23 0.18 9.98 -9.10
CA LYS A 23 0.19 10.32 -10.54
C LYS A 23 -1.01 9.72 -11.25
N LYS A 24 -1.29 8.43 -11.01
CA LYS A 24 -2.41 7.73 -11.64
C LYS A 24 -3.75 8.31 -11.24
N CYS A 25 -3.99 8.54 -9.95
CA CYS A 25 -5.25 9.12 -9.47
C CYS A 25 -5.48 10.53 -10.01
N ALA A 26 -4.43 11.36 -10.07
CA ALA A 26 -4.51 12.70 -10.67
C ALA A 26 -4.84 12.65 -12.17
N GLN A 27 -4.19 11.77 -12.93
CA GLN A 27 -4.49 11.54 -14.36
C GLN A 27 -5.94 11.10 -14.59
N GLU A 28 -6.54 10.40 -13.62
CA GLU A 28 -7.94 9.96 -13.66
C GLU A 28 -8.93 11.02 -13.14
N GLY A 29 -8.45 12.23 -12.85
CA GLY A 29 -9.28 13.41 -12.54
C GLY A 29 -9.61 13.61 -11.06
N ALA A 30 -8.90 12.95 -10.15
CA ALA A 30 -9.08 13.14 -8.72
C ALA A 30 -8.36 14.42 -8.21
N LYS A 31 -8.88 15.02 -7.12
CA LYS A 31 -8.14 15.92 -6.25
C LYS A 31 -7.34 15.06 -5.26
N VAL A 32 -6.01 15.05 -5.40
CA VAL A 32 -5.14 14.15 -4.64
C VAL A 32 -4.36 14.90 -3.57
N TYR A 33 -4.24 14.33 -2.39
CA TYR A 33 -3.40 14.81 -1.30
C TYR A 33 -2.26 13.83 -1.06
N MET A 34 -1.04 14.32 -1.22
CA MET A 34 0.20 13.62 -0.88
C MET A 34 0.52 13.81 0.59
N ALA A 35 0.44 12.74 1.40
CA ALA A 35 0.94 12.82 2.77
C ALA A 35 2.42 12.49 2.84
N ALA A 36 3.21 13.41 3.41
CA ALA A 36 4.66 13.30 3.46
C ALA A 36 5.25 13.99 4.69
N ARG A 37 6.40 13.48 5.17
CA ARG A 37 7.19 14.09 6.22
C ARG A 37 7.95 15.34 5.72
N ASN A 38 8.51 15.26 4.53
CA ASN A 38 9.17 16.39 3.87
C ASN A 38 8.20 17.08 2.92
N LEU A 39 7.55 18.16 3.41
CA LEU A 39 6.57 18.93 2.65
C LEU A 39 7.22 19.72 1.49
N GLU A 40 8.46 20.14 1.60
CA GLU A 40 9.15 20.89 0.52
C GLU A 40 9.28 19.99 -0.70
N ARG A 41 9.84 18.77 -0.51
CA ARG A 41 9.93 17.76 -1.58
C ARG A 41 8.55 17.34 -2.12
N ALA A 42 7.56 17.22 -1.25
CA ALA A 42 6.21 16.88 -1.69
C ALA A 42 5.61 17.98 -2.57
N LYS A 43 5.80 19.26 -2.22
CA LYS A 43 5.35 20.41 -3.01
C LYS A 43 6.05 20.49 -4.37
N GLU A 44 7.38 20.30 -4.42
CA GLU A 44 8.11 20.23 -5.69
C GLU A 44 7.51 19.20 -6.67
N ILE A 45 7.09 18.04 -6.16
CA ILE A 45 6.44 17.01 -6.95
C ILE A 45 5.01 17.44 -7.34
N ALA A 46 4.23 17.92 -6.37
CA ALA A 46 2.85 18.33 -6.58
C ALA A 46 2.72 19.44 -7.62
N ASP A 47 3.65 20.41 -7.63
CA ASP A 47 3.68 21.53 -8.59
C ASP A 47 3.85 21.05 -10.06
N THR A 48 4.35 19.82 -10.26
CA THR A 48 4.43 19.21 -11.60
C THR A 48 3.16 18.45 -12.01
N LEU A 49 2.17 18.34 -11.12
CA LEU A 49 0.99 17.49 -11.30
C LEU A 49 -0.29 18.34 -11.12
N GLN A 50 -1.25 18.19 -12.01
CA GLN A 50 -2.52 18.87 -11.89
C GLN A 50 -3.40 18.24 -10.82
N GLY A 51 -3.99 19.05 -9.93
CA GLY A 51 -4.95 18.60 -8.91
C GLY A 51 -4.30 17.87 -7.72
N VAL A 52 -2.99 18.06 -7.50
CA VAL A 52 -2.26 17.45 -6.39
C VAL A 52 -1.90 18.50 -5.34
N ASN A 53 -2.19 18.20 -4.08
CA ASN A 53 -1.87 18.98 -2.89
C ASN A 53 -1.01 18.15 -1.93
N CYS A 54 -0.51 18.78 -0.86
CA CYS A 54 0.33 18.13 0.14
C CYS A 54 -0.20 18.33 1.54
N VAL A 55 -0.10 17.30 2.39
CA VAL A 55 -0.40 17.36 3.83
C VAL A 55 0.74 16.74 4.62
N TYR A 56 0.91 17.19 5.86
CA TYR A 56 1.99 16.69 6.71
C TYR A 56 1.65 15.34 7.35
N ASN A 57 2.58 14.39 7.27
CA ASN A 57 2.51 13.12 8.00
C ASN A 57 3.93 12.65 8.36
N ASP A 58 4.15 12.36 9.65
CA ASP A 58 5.42 11.89 10.19
C ASP A 58 5.19 10.64 11.05
N GLU A 59 5.83 9.54 10.70
CA GLU A 59 5.75 8.27 11.42
C GLU A 59 6.19 8.33 12.88
N ASN A 60 7.04 9.32 13.23
CA ASN A 60 7.49 9.56 14.60
C ASN A 60 6.51 10.39 15.43
N LYS A 61 5.47 10.93 14.80
CA LYS A 61 4.40 11.72 15.41
C LYS A 61 3.05 11.05 15.13
N PRO A 62 2.63 10.11 15.98
CA PRO A 62 1.45 9.27 15.72
C PRO A 62 0.17 10.05 15.42
N GLU A 63 -0.01 11.19 16.08
CA GLU A 63 -1.16 12.07 15.88
C GLU A 63 -1.32 12.57 14.45
N THR A 64 -0.20 12.62 13.69
CA THR A 64 -0.23 13.09 12.29
C THR A 64 -0.95 12.12 11.36
N PHE A 65 -1.11 10.86 11.72
CA PHE A 65 -1.93 9.91 10.94
C PHE A 65 -3.43 10.25 10.97
N SER A 66 -3.90 10.86 12.03
CA SER A 66 -5.29 11.35 12.09
C SER A 66 -5.39 12.79 11.58
N SER A 67 -4.48 13.69 11.99
CA SER A 67 -4.57 15.10 11.64
C SER A 67 -4.43 15.38 10.14
N MET A 68 -3.68 14.56 9.38
CA MET A 68 -3.63 14.70 7.92
C MET A 68 -5.01 14.46 7.25
N VAL A 69 -5.86 13.60 7.84
CA VAL A 69 -7.22 13.36 7.34
C VAL A 69 -8.09 14.58 7.63
N GLU A 70 -7.99 15.13 8.85
CA GLU A 70 -8.71 16.36 9.24
C GLU A 70 -8.32 17.56 8.36
N GLU A 71 -7.04 17.68 8.02
CA GLU A 71 -6.53 18.73 7.11
C GLU A 71 -7.15 18.59 5.71
N VAL A 72 -7.20 17.37 5.16
CA VAL A 72 -7.84 17.10 3.86
C VAL A 72 -9.31 17.46 3.89
N VAL A 73 -10.03 17.06 4.93
CA VAL A 73 -11.47 17.36 5.06
C VAL A 73 -11.71 18.85 5.23
N THR A 74 -10.85 19.54 5.97
CA THR A 74 -10.93 20.99 6.14
C THR A 74 -10.76 21.74 4.81
N ASP A 75 -9.80 21.31 3.97
CA ASP A 75 -9.51 21.96 2.68
C ASP A 75 -10.48 21.57 1.56
N ALA A 76 -10.89 20.31 1.51
CA ALA A 76 -11.71 19.78 0.41
C ALA A 76 -13.20 19.57 0.76
N GLY A 77 -13.58 19.72 2.03
CA GLY A 77 -14.93 19.48 2.52
C GLY A 77 -15.31 17.99 2.67
N ARG A 78 -14.48 17.08 2.19
CA ARG A 78 -14.72 15.62 2.20
C ARG A 78 -13.45 14.81 1.97
N ILE A 79 -13.53 13.53 2.25
CA ILE A 79 -12.57 12.52 1.81
C ILE A 79 -13.35 11.32 1.21
N ASP A 80 -13.05 10.93 -0.03
CA ASP A 80 -13.70 9.82 -0.71
C ASP A 80 -12.86 8.54 -0.68
N VAL A 81 -11.53 8.70 -0.72
CA VAL A 81 -10.59 7.57 -0.76
C VAL A 81 -9.40 7.83 0.15
N LEU A 82 -9.10 6.84 1.00
CA LEU A 82 -7.85 6.78 1.75
C LEU A 82 -7.01 5.63 1.21
N VAL A 83 -5.76 5.93 0.80
CA VAL A 83 -4.77 4.91 0.45
C VAL A 83 -3.68 4.86 1.52
N ASN A 84 -3.71 3.83 2.34
CA ASN A 84 -2.70 3.52 3.34
C ASN A 84 -1.50 2.84 2.67
N ASN A 85 -0.60 3.64 2.11
CA ASN A 85 0.61 3.13 1.45
C ASN A 85 1.83 3.11 2.39
N PHE A 86 1.79 3.82 3.52
CA PHE A 86 2.88 3.78 4.48
C PHE A 86 3.14 2.36 4.99
N GLY A 87 4.40 2.02 5.10
CA GLY A 87 4.88 0.81 5.72
C GLY A 87 6.40 0.82 5.74
N THR A 88 6.98 0.30 6.80
CA THR A 88 8.43 0.25 6.99
C THR A 88 8.88 -1.13 7.41
N SER A 89 10.09 -1.48 7.01
CA SER A 89 10.84 -2.67 7.39
C SER A 89 12.30 -2.28 7.57
N ASN A 90 13.00 -2.99 8.42
CA ASN A 90 14.46 -2.90 8.55
C ASN A 90 15.06 -4.29 8.36
N PRO A 91 15.35 -4.74 7.12
CA PRO A 91 15.84 -6.09 6.84
C PRO A 91 17.16 -6.44 7.57
N GLY A 92 17.93 -5.43 8.00
CA GLY A 92 19.15 -5.65 8.79
C GLY A 92 18.90 -5.96 10.27
N LYS A 93 17.66 -5.81 10.76
CA LYS A 93 17.27 -6.07 12.15
C LYS A 93 16.07 -7.00 12.26
N ASP A 94 15.16 -6.95 11.31
CA ASP A 94 13.99 -7.83 11.21
C ASP A 94 14.40 -9.09 10.42
N LEU A 95 14.92 -10.05 11.16
CA LEU A 95 15.52 -11.28 10.66
C LEU A 95 14.52 -12.45 10.68
N ASP A 96 15.02 -13.65 10.99
CA ASP A 96 14.20 -14.83 11.25
C ASP A 96 13.62 -14.81 12.68
N PHE A 97 12.81 -15.83 13.00
CA PHE A 97 12.07 -15.92 14.27
C PHE A 97 12.98 -15.96 15.51
N VAL A 98 14.14 -16.58 15.42
CA VAL A 98 15.06 -16.75 16.56
C VAL A 98 15.95 -15.53 16.74
N ASN A 99 16.36 -14.88 15.65
CA ASN A 99 17.37 -13.85 15.65
C ASN A 99 16.81 -12.42 15.63
N THR A 100 15.50 -12.24 15.48
CA THR A 100 14.87 -10.92 15.58
C THR A 100 14.72 -10.51 17.03
N ASP A 101 15.28 -9.34 17.38
CA ASP A 101 15.11 -8.75 18.71
C ASP A 101 13.61 -8.48 18.99
N PRO A 102 13.08 -8.87 20.18
CA PRO A 102 11.65 -8.67 20.49
C PRO A 102 11.20 -7.21 20.40
N GLN A 103 12.07 -6.23 20.71
CA GLN A 103 11.70 -4.82 20.61
C GLN A 103 11.58 -4.39 19.13
N VAL A 104 12.49 -4.85 18.26
CA VAL A 104 12.39 -4.62 16.80
C VAL A 104 11.08 -5.20 16.25
N PHE A 105 10.71 -6.40 16.69
CA PHE A 105 9.44 -7.01 16.32
C PHE A 105 8.25 -6.13 16.73
N LEU A 106 8.17 -5.76 18.00
CA LEU A 106 7.06 -4.96 18.53
C LEU A 106 6.98 -3.58 17.88
N ASP A 107 8.12 -2.89 17.71
CA ASP A 107 8.17 -1.56 17.12
C ASP A 107 7.71 -1.58 15.65
N THR A 108 8.17 -2.55 14.88
CA THR A 108 7.79 -2.70 13.46
C THR A 108 6.30 -3.01 13.31
N VAL A 109 5.78 -3.97 14.09
CA VAL A 109 4.36 -4.33 14.06
C VAL A 109 3.51 -3.15 14.52
N ASN A 110 3.87 -2.51 15.64
CA ASN A 110 3.14 -1.37 16.16
C ASN A 110 3.10 -0.22 15.13
N LEU A 111 4.23 0.17 14.56
CA LEU A 111 4.29 1.30 13.64
C LEU A 111 3.45 1.06 12.37
N ASN A 112 3.60 -0.12 11.75
CA ASN A 112 2.87 -0.46 10.54
C ASN A 112 1.35 -0.57 10.77
N LEU A 113 0.94 -1.18 11.89
CA LEU A 113 -0.48 -1.34 12.20
C LEU A 113 -1.13 -0.04 12.65
N ARG A 114 -0.45 0.71 13.53
CA ARG A 114 -0.93 1.98 14.08
C ARG A 114 -1.20 2.99 12.97
N SER A 115 -0.31 3.09 11.98
CA SER A 115 -0.47 4.01 10.85
C SER A 115 -1.78 3.75 10.09
N VAL A 116 -2.04 2.50 9.74
CA VAL A 116 -3.27 2.10 9.03
C VAL A 116 -4.50 2.31 9.92
N PHE A 117 -4.43 1.91 11.18
CA PHE A 117 -5.56 2.00 12.10
C PHE A 117 -5.99 3.45 12.33
N MET A 118 -5.06 4.35 12.69
CA MET A 118 -5.37 5.73 13.03
C MET A 118 -5.89 6.52 11.82
N ALA A 119 -5.24 6.37 10.67
CA ALA A 119 -5.68 7.04 9.45
C ALA A 119 -7.07 6.53 8.99
N SER A 120 -7.29 5.21 9.04
CA SER A 120 -8.59 4.62 8.67
C SER A 120 -9.69 5.03 9.62
N GLN A 121 -9.44 5.04 10.94
CA GLN A 121 -10.42 5.45 11.93
C GLN A 121 -10.83 6.92 11.75
N ALA A 122 -9.89 7.81 11.45
CA ALA A 122 -10.20 9.22 11.15
C ALA A 122 -11.03 9.33 9.85
N ALA A 123 -10.61 8.64 8.77
CA ALA A 123 -11.32 8.68 7.50
C ALA A 123 -12.76 8.12 7.59
N VAL A 124 -12.95 7.00 8.29
CA VAL A 124 -14.28 6.39 8.51
C VAL A 124 -15.26 7.38 9.12
N LYS A 125 -14.85 8.15 10.14
CA LYS A 125 -15.73 9.14 10.79
C LYS A 125 -16.28 10.17 9.81
N HIS A 126 -15.47 10.61 8.85
CA HIS A 126 -15.89 11.57 7.83
C HIS A 126 -16.66 10.89 6.69
N MET A 127 -16.21 9.74 6.21
CA MET A 127 -16.87 8.98 5.14
C MET A 127 -18.31 8.60 5.54
N ALA A 128 -18.52 8.15 6.79
CA ALA A 128 -19.81 7.67 7.27
C ALA A 128 -20.91 8.74 7.22
N VAL A 129 -20.57 10.00 7.39
CA VAL A 129 -21.53 11.12 7.35
C VAL A 129 -21.63 11.80 5.97
N HIS A 130 -20.75 11.43 5.03
CA HIS A 130 -20.71 11.99 3.67
C HIS A 130 -21.07 10.97 2.57
N GLY A 131 -21.78 9.89 2.93
CA GLY A 131 -22.32 8.92 1.96
C GLY A 131 -21.37 7.78 1.58
N GLY A 132 -20.35 7.52 2.37
CA GLY A 132 -19.45 6.40 2.19
C GLY A 132 -18.07 6.76 1.63
N GLY A 133 -17.29 5.73 1.28
CA GLY A 133 -15.94 5.92 0.76
C GLY A 133 -15.22 4.60 0.46
N SER A 134 -13.93 4.70 0.14
CA SER A 134 -13.06 3.56 -0.11
C SER A 134 -11.74 3.66 0.65
N ILE A 135 -11.42 2.65 1.44
CA ILE A 135 -10.12 2.50 2.10
C ILE A 135 -9.33 1.42 1.36
N ILE A 136 -8.09 1.73 0.98
CA ILE A 136 -7.22 0.82 0.24
C ILE A 136 -5.91 0.69 1.01
N ASN A 137 -5.62 -0.52 1.47
CA ASN A 137 -4.41 -0.81 2.23
C ASN A 137 -3.35 -1.43 1.31
N ILE A 138 -2.19 -0.80 1.19
CA ILE A 138 -1.04 -1.40 0.52
C ILE A 138 -0.35 -2.32 1.53
N SER A 139 -0.61 -3.61 1.36
CA SER A 139 -0.01 -4.66 2.16
C SER A 139 1.24 -5.22 1.48
N PHE A 140 1.43 -6.54 1.50
CA PHE A 140 2.55 -7.23 0.87
C PHE A 140 2.22 -8.72 0.72
N VAL A 141 2.74 -9.38 -0.32
CA VAL A 141 2.54 -10.82 -0.52
C VAL A 141 3.03 -11.67 0.65
N GLY A 142 4.10 -11.25 1.35
CA GLY A 142 4.59 -11.88 2.57
C GLY A 142 3.62 -11.85 3.77
N GLY A 143 2.53 -11.07 3.68
CA GLY A 143 1.42 -11.16 4.63
C GLY A 143 0.44 -12.33 4.34
N LEU A 144 0.65 -13.07 3.25
CA LEU A 144 -0.09 -14.31 2.92
C LEU A 144 0.84 -15.52 2.82
N VAL A 145 2.02 -15.34 2.24
CA VAL A 145 3.00 -16.40 2.00
C VAL A 145 4.20 -16.12 2.90
N PRO A 146 4.37 -16.88 4.01
CA PRO A 146 5.50 -16.69 4.93
C PRO A 146 6.85 -16.87 4.22
N ASP A 147 7.83 -16.06 4.63
CA ASP A 147 9.20 -16.12 4.18
C ASP A 147 10.14 -16.51 5.34
N ILE A 148 11.42 -16.69 5.05
CA ILE A 148 12.46 -17.10 6.01
C ILE A 148 13.03 -15.92 6.81
N SER A 149 12.64 -14.69 6.50
CA SER A 149 13.10 -13.46 7.14
C SER A 149 11.97 -12.42 7.26
N GLN A 150 12.26 -11.29 7.91
CA GLN A 150 11.32 -10.19 8.10
C GLN A 150 10.04 -10.60 8.83
N VAL A 151 10.23 -11.33 9.96
CA VAL A 151 9.14 -11.87 10.76
C VAL A 151 8.17 -10.79 11.27
N ALA A 152 8.69 -9.61 11.65
CA ALA A 152 7.86 -8.51 12.12
C ALA A 152 7.08 -7.85 10.97
N TYR A 153 7.74 -7.59 9.84
CA TYR A 153 7.10 -6.98 8.68
C TYR A 153 6.00 -7.89 8.12
N GLY A 154 6.31 -9.17 7.88
CA GLY A 154 5.32 -10.14 7.41
C GLY A 154 4.12 -10.25 8.33
N THR A 155 4.36 -10.34 9.66
CA THR A 155 3.30 -10.36 10.67
C THR A 155 2.45 -9.09 10.63
N SER A 156 3.07 -7.91 10.52
CA SER A 156 2.33 -6.64 10.42
C SER A 156 1.43 -6.58 9.18
N LYS A 157 1.91 -7.08 8.04
CA LYS A 157 1.15 -7.11 6.78
C LYS A 157 0.03 -8.15 6.82
N ALA A 158 0.22 -9.29 7.46
CA ALA A 158 -0.86 -10.27 7.73
C ALA A 158 -1.96 -9.66 8.62
N ALA A 159 -1.57 -8.92 9.65
CA ALA A 159 -2.52 -8.22 10.52
C ALA A 159 -3.28 -7.12 9.76
N ILE A 160 -2.64 -6.36 8.86
CA ILE A 160 -3.31 -5.38 7.98
C ILE A 160 -4.32 -6.08 7.05
N ASN A 161 -4.00 -7.26 6.52
CA ASN A 161 -4.93 -8.05 5.71
C ASN A 161 -6.19 -8.43 6.49
N TYR A 162 -6.03 -8.80 7.77
CA TYR A 162 -7.18 -9.10 8.63
C TYR A 162 -7.96 -7.84 9.00
N LEU A 163 -7.27 -6.74 9.35
CA LEU A 163 -7.89 -5.44 9.64
C LEU A 163 -8.71 -4.92 8.45
N THR A 164 -8.24 -5.14 7.21
CA THR A 164 -8.98 -4.81 6.00
C THR A 164 -10.37 -5.47 5.97
N LYS A 165 -10.44 -6.75 6.34
CA LYS A 165 -11.70 -7.50 6.40
C LYS A 165 -12.59 -7.01 7.53
N LEU A 166 -12.03 -6.66 8.70
CA LEU A 166 -12.78 -6.11 9.83
C LEU A 166 -13.43 -4.78 9.44
N ILE A 167 -12.68 -3.84 8.86
CA ILE A 167 -13.23 -2.56 8.41
C ILE A 167 -14.31 -2.79 7.37
N ALA A 168 -14.07 -3.67 6.38
CA ALA A 168 -15.04 -3.98 5.35
C ALA A 168 -16.39 -4.49 5.90
N VAL A 169 -16.34 -5.34 6.93
CA VAL A 169 -17.55 -5.90 7.57
C VAL A 169 -18.25 -4.87 8.45
N GLN A 170 -17.48 -4.14 9.26
CA GLN A 170 -18.03 -3.24 10.27
C GLN A 170 -18.61 -1.96 9.66
N GLU A 171 -18.00 -1.47 8.57
CA GLU A 171 -18.36 -0.18 7.98
C GLU A 171 -19.22 -0.30 6.69
N ALA A 172 -19.61 -1.51 6.31
CA ALA A 172 -20.44 -1.75 5.11
C ALA A 172 -21.78 -1.00 5.15
N THR A 173 -22.41 -0.90 6.33
CA THR A 173 -23.67 -0.18 6.50
C THR A 173 -23.56 1.34 6.30
N HIS A 174 -22.32 1.87 6.40
CA HIS A 174 -22.00 3.27 6.09
C HIS A 174 -21.58 3.46 4.63
N CYS A 175 -21.76 2.47 3.76
CA CYS A 175 -21.31 2.49 2.36
C CYS A 175 -19.79 2.67 2.22
N ILE A 176 -19.01 2.23 3.22
CA ILE A 176 -17.55 2.27 3.19
C ILE A 176 -17.03 0.90 2.77
N ARG A 177 -16.20 0.89 1.73
CA ARG A 177 -15.50 -0.30 1.27
C ARG A 177 -14.05 -0.29 1.79
N CYS A 178 -13.52 -1.44 2.12
CA CYS A 178 -12.11 -1.59 2.47
C CYS A 178 -11.51 -2.79 1.76
N ASN A 179 -10.42 -2.59 1.00
CA ASN A 179 -9.72 -3.63 0.27
C ASN A 179 -8.21 -3.49 0.46
N ALA A 180 -7.46 -4.56 0.24
CA ALA A 180 -6.00 -4.53 0.24
C ALA A 180 -5.43 -4.91 -1.13
N VAL A 181 -4.37 -4.19 -1.53
CA VAL A 181 -3.51 -4.56 -2.66
C VAL A 181 -2.19 -5.06 -2.09
N LEU A 182 -1.76 -6.23 -2.55
CA LEU A 182 -0.55 -6.90 -2.10
C LEU A 182 0.47 -6.95 -3.24
N PRO A 183 1.39 -5.99 -3.31
CA PRO A 183 2.47 -6.04 -4.27
C PRO A 183 3.38 -7.26 -4.05
N GLY A 184 3.81 -7.86 -5.14
CA GLY A 184 4.99 -8.71 -5.17
C GLY A 184 6.27 -7.88 -5.30
N MET A 185 7.34 -8.48 -5.83
CA MET A 185 8.56 -7.74 -6.15
C MET A 185 8.25 -6.68 -7.22
N THR A 186 8.36 -5.41 -6.82
CA THR A 186 8.02 -4.26 -7.64
C THR A 186 9.26 -3.41 -7.87
N ALA A 187 9.54 -3.03 -9.11
CA ALA A 187 10.69 -2.23 -9.53
C ALA A 187 10.57 -0.77 -9.04
N THR A 188 10.84 -0.57 -7.76
CA THR A 188 10.98 0.75 -7.15
C THR A 188 12.44 1.11 -7.02
N GLU A 189 12.76 2.42 -6.95
CA GLU A 189 14.11 2.91 -6.71
C GLU A 189 14.78 2.21 -5.50
N ALA A 190 14.00 1.97 -4.43
CA ALA A 190 14.49 1.27 -3.24
C ALA A 190 14.87 -0.19 -3.53
N VAL A 191 14.08 -0.91 -4.31
CA VAL A 191 14.37 -2.32 -4.70
C VAL A 191 15.56 -2.37 -5.66
N GLU A 192 15.61 -1.47 -6.63
CA GLU A 192 16.67 -1.44 -7.63
C GLU A 192 18.04 -1.10 -7.02
N SER A 193 18.07 -0.19 -6.04
CA SER A 193 19.32 0.28 -5.40
C SER A 193 19.84 -0.60 -4.26
N HIS A 194 18.98 -1.40 -3.61
CA HIS A 194 19.37 -2.16 -2.40
C HIS A 194 19.47 -3.67 -2.61
N LEU A 195 18.92 -4.22 -3.68
CA LEU A 195 18.98 -5.65 -3.94
C LEU A 195 20.06 -5.98 -4.97
N SER A 196 20.91 -6.97 -4.67
CA SER A 196 21.89 -7.48 -5.62
C SER A 196 21.21 -8.16 -6.82
N ASP A 197 21.89 -8.16 -7.97
CA ASP A 197 21.37 -8.80 -9.18
C ASP A 197 21.19 -10.32 -8.99
N ASP A 198 22.06 -10.96 -8.20
CA ASP A 198 21.92 -12.38 -7.87
C ASP A 198 20.64 -12.65 -7.10
N PHE A 199 20.30 -11.81 -6.11
CA PHE A 199 19.05 -11.94 -5.36
C PHE A 199 17.84 -11.67 -6.25
N LYS A 200 17.87 -10.62 -7.10
CA LYS A 200 16.80 -10.33 -8.07
C LYS A 200 16.58 -11.55 -9.01
N ASN A 201 17.66 -12.09 -9.55
CA ASN A 201 17.60 -13.24 -10.46
C ASN A 201 17.06 -14.51 -9.75
N LEU A 202 17.46 -14.75 -8.50
CA LEU A 202 16.94 -15.84 -7.69
C LEU A 202 15.44 -15.70 -7.49
N PHE A 203 14.99 -14.52 -7.09
CA PHE A 203 13.59 -14.24 -6.82
C PHE A 203 12.73 -14.34 -8.09
N MET A 204 13.24 -13.83 -9.22
CA MET A 204 12.55 -13.87 -10.51
C MET A 204 12.29 -15.28 -11.05
N LYS A 205 13.09 -16.28 -10.66
CA LYS A 205 12.81 -17.69 -11.01
C LYS A 205 11.45 -18.17 -10.49
N HIS A 206 10.95 -17.54 -9.42
CA HIS A 206 9.71 -17.90 -8.75
C HIS A 206 8.54 -16.96 -9.10
N ILE A 207 8.74 -16.04 -10.05
CA ILE A 207 7.67 -15.19 -10.60
C ILE A 207 7.29 -15.74 -11.99
N PRO A 208 6.14 -16.40 -12.14
CA PRO A 208 5.74 -16.97 -13.44
C PRO A 208 5.66 -15.98 -14.60
N LEU A 209 5.33 -14.69 -14.35
CA LEU A 209 5.37 -13.67 -15.40
C LEU A 209 6.78 -13.24 -15.81
N GLY A 210 7.85 -13.74 -15.15
CA GLY A 210 9.25 -13.59 -15.55
C GLY A 210 9.81 -12.17 -15.43
N ARG A 211 9.16 -11.27 -14.69
CA ARG A 211 9.62 -9.90 -14.46
C ARG A 211 9.14 -9.36 -13.12
N MET A 212 9.78 -8.30 -12.66
CA MET A 212 9.23 -7.46 -11.58
C MET A 212 7.97 -6.74 -12.04
N GLY A 213 7.05 -6.47 -11.12
CA GLY A 213 5.94 -5.56 -11.35
C GLY A 213 6.43 -4.11 -11.42
N LEU A 214 5.66 -3.24 -12.07
CA LEU A 214 5.89 -1.80 -12.08
C LEU A 214 5.02 -1.11 -11.03
N PRO A 215 5.48 0.00 -10.41
CA PRO A 215 4.66 0.80 -9.51
C PRO A 215 3.30 1.20 -10.12
N GLU A 216 3.27 1.45 -11.43
CA GLU A 216 2.08 1.81 -12.19
C GLU A 216 1.05 0.67 -12.23
N GLU A 217 1.48 -0.59 -12.24
CA GLU A 217 0.58 -1.75 -12.20
C GLU A 217 -0.11 -1.89 -10.84
N ILE A 218 0.58 -1.53 -9.77
CA ILE A 218 -0.03 -1.42 -8.43
C ILE A 218 -1.03 -0.26 -8.39
N ALA A 219 -0.68 0.88 -8.98
CA ALA A 219 -1.54 2.05 -9.05
C ALA A 219 -2.85 1.78 -9.83
N GLU A 220 -2.83 0.94 -10.87
CA GLU A 220 -4.05 0.52 -11.59
C GLU A 220 -5.00 -0.27 -10.69
N ALA A 221 -4.51 -1.20 -9.87
CA ALA A 221 -5.32 -1.94 -8.91
C ALA A 221 -5.92 -1.01 -7.84
N VAL A 222 -5.15 -0.03 -7.37
CA VAL A 222 -5.64 1.01 -6.45
C VAL A 222 -6.74 1.84 -7.13
N CYS A 223 -6.52 2.25 -8.37
CA CYS A 223 -7.49 3.03 -9.14
C CYS A 223 -8.82 2.28 -9.34
N TYR A 224 -8.79 0.96 -9.55
CA TYR A 224 -9.98 0.12 -9.58
C TYR A 224 -10.74 0.16 -8.25
N PHE A 225 -10.05 -0.04 -7.11
CA PHE A 225 -10.70 0.00 -5.80
C PHE A 225 -11.15 1.41 -5.38
N ALA A 226 -10.50 2.46 -5.86
CA ALA A 226 -10.89 3.84 -5.61
C ALA A 226 -12.17 4.25 -6.35
N GLY A 227 -12.41 3.67 -7.53
CA GLY A 227 -13.50 4.04 -8.43
C GLY A 227 -14.79 3.25 -8.19
N ASP A 228 -15.84 3.66 -8.92
CA ASP A 228 -17.17 3.09 -8.83
C ASP A 228 -17.26 1.71 -9.53
N ALA A 229 -16.27 1.36 -10.36
CA ALA A 229 -16.15 0.02 -10.93
C ALA A 229 -16.03 -1.08 -9.86
N SER A 230 -15.64 -0.74 -8.64
CA SER A 230 -15.54 -1.64 -7.49
C SER A 230 -16.65 -1.43 -6.45
N ALA A 231 -17.78 -0.81 -6.82
CA ALA A 231 -18.86 -0.47 -5.89
C ALA A 231 -19.41 -1.66 -5.08
N TYR A 232 -19.32 -2.87 -5.62
CA TYR A 232 -19.74 -4.11 -4.93
C TYR A 232 -18.57 -4.98 -4.47
N THR A 233 -17.34 -4.39 -4.38
CA THR A 233 -16.12 -5.10 -4.03
C THR A 233 -15.55 -4.56 -2.72
N THR A 234 -15.67 -5.35 -1.65
CA THR A 234 -15.12 -5.01 -0.32
C THR A 234 -14.57 -6.25 0.37
N GLY A 235 -13.63 -6.07 1.31
CA GLY A 235 -12.98 -7.16 2.06
C GLY A 235 -12.00 -8.00 1.24
N GLN A 236 -11.62 -7.56 0.03
CA GLN A 236 -10.74 -8.31 -0.86
C GLN A 236 -9.27 -8.09 -0.52
N ILE A 237 -8.50 -9.16 -0.70
CA ILE A 237 -7.04 -9.20 -0.52
C ILE A 237 -6.46 -9.56 -1.88
N LEU A 238 -6.14 -8.56 -2.70
CA LEU A 238 -5.73 -8.73 -4.09
C LEU A 238 -4.21 -8.75 -4.21
N THR A 239 -3.65 -9.87 -4.64
CA THR A 239 -2.23 -9.96 -4.99
C THR A 239 -1.98 -9.40 -6.39
N VAL A 240 -0.99 -8.51 -6.51
CA VAL A 240 -0.44 -8.02 -7.78
C VAL A 240 1.04 -8.39 -7.79
N SER A 241 1.33 -9.66 -8.10
CA SER A 241 2.62 -10.30 -7.80
C SER A 241 3.22 -11.11 -8.95
N GLY A 242 2.62 -11.09 -10.13
CA GLY A 242 3.07 -11.93 -11.24
C GLY A 242 2.96 -13.43 -10.94
N VAL A 243 1.98 -13.82 -10.10
CA VAL A 243 1.71 -15.20 -9.63
C VAL A 243 2.71 -15.70 -8.56
N PHE A 244 3.62 -14.84 -8.06
CA PHE A 244 4.50 -15.21 -6.93
C PHE A 244 3.65 -15.65 -5.72
N GLY A 245 4.05 -16.76 -5.11
CA GLY A 245 3.37 -17.34 -3.93
C GLY A 245 2.14 -18.20 -4.23
N LEU A 246 1.69 -18.28 -5.48
CA LEU A 246 0.60 -19.18 -5.91
C LEU A 246 1.11 -20.46 -6.57
N ALA A 247 2.22 -20.37 -7.30
CA ALA A 247 2.83 -21.53 -7.96
C ALA A 247 3.43 -22.50 -6.94
N THR A 248 3.57 -23.79 -7.32
CA THR A 248 4.25 -24.78 -6.48
C THR A 248 5.69 -24.37 -6.21
N PRO A 249 6.30 -24.79 -5.08
CA PRO A 249 7.71 -24.51 -4.78
C PRO A 249 8.69 -24.97 -5.88
N LEU A 250 8.31 -25.97 -6.65
CA LEU A 250 9.14 -26.51 -7.75
C LEU A 250 9.05 -25.72 -9.05
N TYR A 251 8.22 -24.68 -9.12
CA TYR A 251 7.96 -23.95 -10.37
C TYR A 251 9.26 -23.47 -11.04
N GLY A 252 10.13 -22.78 -10.30
CA GLY A 252 11.36 -22.22 -10.84
C GLY A 252 12.29 -23.27 -11.44
N ASP A 253 12.43 -24.43 -10.81
CA ASP A 253 13.28 -25.52 -11.27
C ASP A 253 12.70 -26.20 -12.50
N ILE A 254 11.39 -26.46 -12.51
CA ILE A 254 10.70 -27.10 -13.65
C ILE A 254 10.70 -26.17 -14.87
N ALA A 255 10.41 -24.88 -14.71
CA ALA A 255 10.41 -23.94 -15.81
C ALA A 255 11.80 -23.81 -16.45
N ASN A 256 12.85 -23.68 -15.62
CA ASN A 256 14.23 -23.61 -16.11
C ASN A 256 14.70 -24.90 -16.77
N SER A 257 14.21 -26.07 -16.36
CA SER A 257 14.55 -27.35 -16.99
C SER A 257 13.91 -27.50 -18.38
N LYS A 258 12.72 -26.95 -18.59
CA LYS A 258 12.03 -26.95 -19.89
C LYS A 258 12.62 -25.97 -20.90
N ALA A 259 13.17 -24.84 -20.44
CA ALA A 259 13.82 -23.87 -21.31
C ALA A 259 15.15 -24.33 -21.88
N LYS A 260 15.72 -25.46 -21.36
CA LYS A 260 16.95 -26.10 -21.85
C LYS A 260 16.70 -27.26 -22.82
N ARG A 261 15.46 -27.54 -23.18
CA ARG A 261 15.04 -28.50 -24.19
C ARG A 261 14.58 -27.79 -25.45
#